data_0c28c95af7e81cda0100304885f8fbb1
#
_entry.id   0c28c95af7e81cda0100304885f8fbb1
#
_cell.length_a   1.000
_cell.length_b   1.000
_cell.length_c   1.000
_cell.angle_alpha   90.00
_cell.angle_beta   90.00
_cell.angle_gamma   90.00
#
_symmetry.space_group_name_H-M   'P 1'
#
loop_
_entity.id
_entity.type
_entity.pdbx_description
1 polymer ?
#
loop_
_entity_poly.entity_id
_entity_poly.type
_entity_poly.pdbx_seq_one_letter_code
_entity_poly.pdbx_strand_id
1 'polypeptide(L)'
;MKKTTLAMSALALSLGLALSPLATAAETASSAATAQQMPSLAPMLEKVMPSVVSINVEGSTTVNTPRMPRNFQQFFGDNSPFCQDGSPFQSSPFCQGGGAGDDGMGGGQQQKFMALGSGVIIDAAKGYVVTNNHVVDNANTIKVQMSDGRKFDAKVVGKDPRSDIALIQIQDPKNLTAIKLADSDALRVGDYTVAIGNPFGLGETVTSGIVSALGRSGLNAENYENFIQTDAAINRG
;
A
#
# COMPACT_ATOMS: atom_id res chain seq x y z
N MET A 1 -109.92 28.58 36.60
CA MET A 1 -109.53 28.87 37.96
C MET A 1 -108.04 28.65 38.11
N LYS A 2 -107.35 29.71 38.14
CA LYS A 2 -106.28 30.18 39.01
C LYS A 2 -105.36 29.13 39.63
N LYS A 3 -104.03 29.22 39.32
CA LYS A 3 -103.08 29.56 40.34
C LYS A 3 -101.69 29.80 39.69
N THR A 4 -101.28 30.99 39.87
CA THR A 4 -99.94 31.53 39.70
C THR A 4 -98.96 30.90 40.64
N THR A 5 -97.75 30.58 40.20
CA THR A 5 -96.61 30.44 41.06
C THR A 5 -95.36 31.00 40.40
N LEU A 6 -94.75 31.81 41.17
CA LEU A 6 -93.66 32.74 40.96
C LEU A 6 -92.37 31.97 40.62
N ALA A 7 -91.64 32.45 39.63
CA ALA A 7 -90.28 32.00 39.31
C ALA A 7 -89.29 32.76 40.18
N MET A 8 -88.46 32.09 40.91
CA MET A 8 -87.28 32.67 41.50
C MET A 8 -86.07 32.40 40.61
N SER A 9 -85.53 33.47 40.12
CA SER A 9 -84.25 33.49 39.38
C SER A 9 -83.08 33.13 40.32
N ALA A 10 -82.49 32.00 40.12
CA ALA A 10 -81.16 31.70 40.70
C ALA A 10 -80.13 31.96 39.65
N LEU A 11 -79.36 33.03 39.85
CA LEU A 11 -78.19 33.40 39.04
C LEU A 11 -77.10 32.45 39.44
N ALA A 12 -76.88 31.34 38.69
CA ALA A 12 -75.75 30.47 38.85
C ALA A 12 -74.57 31.03 38.06
N LEU A 13 -73.60 31.58 38.77
CA LEU A 13 -72.34 31.99 38.24
C LEU A 13 -71.55 30.74 37.95
N SER A 14 -71.63 30.21 36.74
CA SER A 14 -70.84 29.10 36.30
C SER A 14 -69.42 29.56 36.00
N LEU A 15 -68.53 29.31 36.95
CA LEU A 15 -67.05 29.40 36.80
C LEU A 15 -66.61 28.32 35.79
N GLY A 16 -66.49 28.70 34.53
CA GLY A 16 -66.03 27.85 33.46
C GLY A 16 -64.56 27.58 33.67
N LEU A 17 -64.23 26.44 34.31
CA LEU A 17 -62.92 25.88 34.20
C LEU A 17 -62.74 25.47 32.73
N ALA A 18 -61.93 26.26 32.01
CA ALA A 18 -61.41 25.88 30.72
C ALA A 18 -60.42 24.69 30.94
N LEU A 19 -60.96 23.50 30.78
CA LEU A 19 -60.06 22.33 30.54
C LEU A 19 -59.45 22.53 29.16
N SER A 20 -58.27 23.15 29.10
CA SER A 20 -57.40 23.05 27.94
C SER A 20 -57.07 21.59 27.76
N PRO A 21 -57.30 20.97 26.58
CA PRO A 21 -56.73 19.68 26.31
C PRO A 21 -55.21 19.84 26.36
N LEU A 22 -54.57 19.20 27.33
CA LEU A 22 -53.15 18.94 27.23
C LEU A 22 -52.94 18.22 25.89
N ALA A 23 -52.57 18.98 24.90
CA ALA A 23 -51.95 18.40 23.72
C ALA A 23 -50.73 17.64 24.23
N THR A 24 -50.85 16.35 24.45
CA THR A 24 -49.76 15.44 24.48
C THR A 24 -49.07 15.63 23.15
N ALA A 25 -48.04 16.48 23.14
CA ALA A 25 -47.03 16.43 22.11
C ALA A 25 -46.55 14.99 22.14
N ALA A 26 -47.09 14.19 21.22
CA ALA A 26 -46.46 12.95 20.87
C ALA A 26 -45.05 13.38 20.50
N GLU A 27 -44.08 13.15 21.40
CA GLU A 27 -42.73 13.07 21.03
C GLU A 27 -42.71 12.08 19.89
N THR A 28 -42.76 12.60 18.67
CA THR A 28 -42.24 11.88 17.53
C THR A 28 -40.83 11.54 17.97
N ALA A 29 -40.68 10.32 18.51
CA ALA A 29 -39.40 9.71 18.65
C ALA A 29 -38.81 9.86 17.26
N SER A 30 -38.00 10.90 17.10
CA SER A 30 -37.07 11.00 16.03
C SER A 30 -36.33 9.67 16.11
N SER A 31 -36.72 8.73 15.26
CA SER A 31 -35.86 7.60 14.96
C SER A 31 -34.62 8.29 14.43
N ALA A 32 -33.72 8.66 15.36
CA ALA A 32 -32.38 8.95 15.06
C ALA A 32 -31.96 7.73 14.24
N ALA A 33 -31.91 7.91 12.92
CA ALA A 33 -31.32 6.95 12.04
C ALA A 33 -30.00 6.66 12.73
N THR A 34 -29.91 5.51 13.34
CA THR A 34 -28.68 5.02 13.95
C THR A 34 -27.72 5.08 12.79
N ALA A 35 -26.92 6.14 12.77
CA ALA A 35 -25.89 6.30 11.77
C ALA A 35 -25.13 4.98 11.88
N GLN A 36 -25.30 4.13 10.89
CA GLN A 36 -24.71 2.81 10.88
C GLN A 36 -23.23 3.09 10.84
N GLN A 37 -22.60 3.12 12.01
CA GLN A 37 -21.18 3.37 12.14
C GLN A 37 -20.50 2.31 11.28
N MET A 38 -19.73 2.74 10.33
CA MET A 38 -18.92 1.81 9.55
C MET A 38 -18.12 0.96 10.54
N PRO A 39 -18.17 -0.36 10.41
CA PRO A 39 -17.46 -1.22 11.34
C PRO A 39 -15.97 -0.88 11.33
N SER A 40 -15.37 -0.73 12.51
CA SER A 40 -13.94 -0.49 12.63
C SER A 40 -13.17 -1.67 12.02
N LEU A 41 -12.17 -1.36 11.20
CA LEU A 41 -11.26 -2.36 10.64
C LEU A 41 -10.16 -2.77 11.64
N ALA A 42 -10.00 -2.05 12.76
CA ALA A 42 -8.93 -2.30 13.72
C ALA A 42 -8.86 -3.75 14.22
N PRO A 43 -9.97 -4.44 14.61
CA PRO A 43 -9.89 -5.83 15.09
C PRO A 43 -9.43 -6.82 14.00
N MET A 44 -9.66 -6.50 12.73
CA MET A 44 -9.16 -7.32 11.61
C MET A 44 -7.68 -7.04 11.39
N LEU A 45 -7.29 -5.76 11.40
CA LEU A 45 -5.91 -5.33 11.21
C LEU A 45 -4.97 -5.90 12.27
N GLU A 46 -5.35 -5.90 13.54
CA GLU A 46 -4.58 -6.52 14.63
C GLU A 46 -4.21 -7.98 14.35
N LYS A 47 -5.04 -8.69 13.58
CA LYS A 47 -4.81 -10.11 13.23
C LYS A 47 -3.94 -10.27 12.00
N VAL A 48 -4.01 -9.35 11.03
CA VAL A 48 -3.32 -9.52 9.74
C VAL A 48 -1.99 -8.78 9.66
N MET A 49 -1.86 -7.65 10.35
CA MET A 49 -0.62 -6.85 10.36
C MET A 49 0.62 -7.65 10.78
N PRO A 50 0.58 -8.56 11.77
CA PRO A 50 1.75 -9.38 12.10
C PRO A 50 2.25 -10.29 10.97
N SER A 51 1.49 -10.48 9.90
CA SER A 51 1.91 -11.22 8.71
C SER A 51 2.55 -10.34 7.63
N VAL A 52 2.45 -9.02 7.75
CA VAL A 52 3.06 -8.07 6.82
C VAL A 52 4.47 -7.75 7.28
N VAL A 53 5.40 -7.72 6.35
CA VAL A 53 6.83 -7.53 6.64
C VAL A 53 7.43 -6.47 5.73
N SER A 54 8.49 -5.81 6.21
CA SER A 54 9.38 -5.00 5.38
C SER A 54 10.49 -5.86 4.81
N ILE A 55 10.83 -5.65 3.56
CA ILE A 55 11.92 -6.35 2.87
C ILE A 55 12.97 -5.34 2.47
N ASN A 56 14.18 -5.55 2.96
CA ASN A 56 15.35 -4.76 2.62
C ASN A 56 16.30 -5.62 1.80
N VAL A 57 16.68 -5.14 0.63
CA VAL A 57 17.52 -5.85 -0.31
C VAL A 57 18.77 -5.03 -0.59
N GLU A 58 19.92 -5.69 -0.54
CA GLU A 58 21.15 -5.18 -1.09
C GLU A 58 21.51 -6.03 -2.30
N GLY A 59 21.83 -5.40 -3.40
CA GLY A 59 22.14 -6.07 -4.66
C GLY A 59 23.26 -5.38 -5.41
N SER A 60 23.66 -6.00 -6.52
CA SER A 60 24.62 -5.42 -7.46
C SER A 60 24.20 -5.69 -8.89
N THR A 61 24.27 -4.67 -9.71
CA THR A 61 24.06 -4.78 -11.16
C THR A 61 25.35 -4.49 -11.89
N THR A 62 25.61 -5.25 -12.94
CA THR A 62 26.74 -4.98 -13.83
C THR A 62 26.27 -4.01 -14.91
N VAL A 63 26.71 -2.78 -14.84
CA VAL A 63 26.44 -1.80 -15.90
C VAL A 63 27.50 -1.98 -16.98
N ASN A 64 27.11 -2.58 -18.10
CA ASN A 64 27.93 -2.61 -19.29
C ASN A 64 27.86 -1.21 -19.92
N THR A 65 28.81 -0.36 -19.67
CA THR A 65 28.98 0.88 -20.42
C THR A 65 29.26 0.50 -21.88
N PRO A 66 28.43 0.95 -22.84
CA PRO A 66 28.74 0.70 -24.25
C PRO A 66 30.12 1.26 -24.53
N ARG A 67 31.01 0.40 -25.07
CA ARG A 67 32.30 0.85 -25.51
C ARG A 67 32.09 1.95 -26.56
N MET A 68 32.48 3.16 -26.24
CA MET A 68 32.53 4.21 -27.24
C MET A 68 33.50 3.78 -28.35
N PRO A 69 33.11 3.95 -29.63
CA PRO A 69 34.02 3.66 -30.74
C PRO A 69 35.35 4.40 -30.54
N ARG A 70 36.46 3.77 -30.87
CA ARG A 70 37.82 4.32 -30.70
C ARG A 70 37.95 5.73 -31.31
N ASN A 71 37.25 6.00 -32.39
CA ASN A 71 37.19 7.31 -33.04
C ASN A 71 36.57 8.38 -32.15
N PHE A 72 35.64 8.01 -31.24
CA PHE A 72 35.02 8.95 -30.30
C PHE A 72 35.95 9.26 -29.12
N GLN A 73 36.74 8.28 -28.65
CA GLN A 73 37.76 8.48 -27.62
C GLN A 73 38.87 9.45 -28.07
N GLN A 74 39.17 9.49 -29.37
CA GLN A 74 40.18 10.38 -29.92
C GLN A 74 39.66 11.84 -29.94
N PHE A 75 38.35 12.06 -29.99
CA PHE A 75 37.73 13.37 -29.98
C PHE A 75 37.39 13.88 -28.57
N PHE A 76 37.12 12.99 -27.62
CA PHE A 76 36.63 13.34 -26.28
C PHE A 76 37.46 12.71 -25.14
N GLY A 77 38.67 12.19 -25.41
CA GLY A 77 39.60 11.72 -24.39
C GLY A 77 40.31 12.87 -23.67
N ASP A 78 41.10 12.52 -22.61
CA ASP A 78 41.76 13.47 -21.70
C ASP A 78 42.61 14.56 -22.37
N ASN A 79 43.07 14.34 -23.60
CA ASN A 79 43.82 15.29 -24.39
C ASN A 79 42.96 16.07 -25.40
N SER A 80 41.63 16.01 -25.30
CA SER A 80 40.74 16.69 -26.20
C SER A 80 40.68 18.19 -25.85
N PRO A 81 40.63 19.06 -26.85
CA PRO A 81 40.41 20.49 -26.62
C PRO A 81 39.16 20.84 -25.83
N PHE A 82 38.20 19.91 -25.78
CA PHE A 82 36.93 20.08 -25.06
C PHE A 82 37.04 19.78 -23.57
N CYS A 83 38.07 19.02 -23.11
CA CYS A 83 38.31 18.66 -21.72
C CYS A 83 39.46 19.45 -21.07
N GLN A 84 40.06 20.39 -21.79
CA GLN A 84 41.13 21.24 -21.24
C GLN A 84 40.60 22.25 -20.21
N ASP A 85 41.50 22.62 -19.28
CA ASP A 85 41.21 23.58 -18.24
C ASP A 85 40.69 24.92 -18.84
N GLY A 86 39.48 25.33 -18.37
CA GLY A 86 38.81 26.53 -18.86
C GLY A 86 37.74 26.29 -19.93
N SER A 87 37.51 25.05 -20.37
CA SER A 87 36.43 24.75 -21.31
C SER A 87 35.05 24.65 -20.56
N PRO A 88 33.95 25.07 -21.22
CA PRO A 88 32.61 24.95 -20.65
C PRO A 88 32.19 23.50 -20.33
N PHE A 89 32.91 22.51 -20.85
CA PHE A 89 32.62 21.10 -20.74
C PHE A 89 33.53 20.34 -19.76
N GLN A 90 34.48 21.02 -19.11
CA GLN A 90 35.43 20.44 -18.15
C GLN A 90 34.73 19.65 -17.02
N SER A 91 33.55 20.11 -16.59
CA SER A 91 32.76 19.43 -15.53
C SER A 91 31.82 18.35 -16.06
N SER A 92 31.88 18.03 -17.36
CA SER A 92 31.01 16.98 -17.90
C SER A 92 31.47 15.59 -17.46
N PRO A 93 30.54 14.64 -17.27
CA PRO A 93 30.87 13.25 -16.91
C PRO A 93 31.83 12.58 -17.91
N PHE A 94 31.93 13.10 -19.12
CA PHE A 94 32.83 12.63 -20.18
C PHE A 94 34.30 13.05 -19.98
N CYS A 95 34.53 14.15 -19.28
CA CYS A 95 35.85 14.67 -19.00
C CYS A 95 36.39 14.28 -17.61
N GLN A 96 35.53 13.85 -16.68
CA GLN A 96 35.92 13.38 -15.34
C GLN A 96 36.22 11.87 -15.27
N GLY A 97 36.06 11.14 -16.37
CA GLY A 97 36.32 9.69 -16.47
C GLY A 97 37.72 9.34 -16.92
N GLY A 98 38.71 10.22 -16.77
CA GLY A 98 40.07 10.02 -17.15
C GLY A 98 40.81 9.08 -16.20
N GLY A 99 41.00 7.91 -16.63
CA GLY A 99 41.80 6.85 -16.03
C GLY A 99 41.81 5.64 -16.92
N ALA A 100 42.09 5.84 -18.22
CA ALA A 100 42.45 4.73 -19.09
C ALA A 100 43.85 4.24 -18.73
N GLY A 101 43.96 3.49 -17.63
CA GLY A 101 45.05 2.52 -17.48
C GLY A 101 44.97 1.56 -18.65
N ASP A 102 46.08 1.38 -19.29
CA ASP A 102 46.36 0.54 -20.47
C ASP A 102 46.25 -0.96 -20.18
N ASP A 103 45.20 -1.37 -19.44
CA ASP A 103 44.88 -2.78 -19.24
C ASP A 103 43.51 -3.10 -19.83
N GLY A 104 43.57 -3.55 -21.09
CA GLY A 104 42.44 -4.00 -21.88
C GLY A 104 41.66 -5.16 -21.27
N MET A 105 40.75 -4.91 -20.39
CA MET A 105 39.63 -5.81 -20.10
C MET A 105 38.38 -4.96 -19.83
N GLY A 106 37.39 -5.11 -20.70
CA GLY A 106 36.06 -4.57 -20.50
C GLY A 106 35.39 -5.08 -19.22
N GLY A 107 35.78 -4.49 -18.10
CA GLY A 107 35.17 -4.75 -16.80
C GLY A 107 33.86 -4.00 -16.68
N GLY A 108 32.75 -4.70 -16.70
CA GLY A 108 31.49 -4.12 -16.27
C GLY A 108 31.61 -3.57 -14.84
N GLN A 109 31.34 -2.30 -14.63
CA GLN A 109 31.32 -1.71 -13.29
C GLN A 109 30.15 -2.33 -12.51
N GLN A 110 30.43 -2.97 -11.39
CA GLN A 110 29.41 -3.41 -10.47
C GLN A 110 28.88 -2.21 -9.68
N GLN A 111 27.65 -1.83 -9.93
CA GLN A 111 26.97 -0.81 -9.17
C GLN A 111 26.11 -1.47 -8.08
N LYS A 112 26.38 -1.14 -6.82
CA LYS A 112 25.55 -1.58 -5.69
C LYS A 112 24.25 -0.78 -5.66
N PHE A 113 23.17 -1.46 -5.32
CA PHE A 113 21.87 -0.82 -5.10
C PHE A 113 21.24 -1.35 -3.81
N MET A 114 20.31 -0.56 -3.27
CA MET A 114 19.40 -0.96 -2.20
C MET A 114 17.97 -0.87 -2.71
N ALA A 115 17.18 -1.88 -2.42
CA ALA A 115 15.74 -1.88 -2.71
C ALA A 115 14.96 -2.13 -1.42
N LEU A 116 13.79 -1.52 -1.34
CA LEU A 116 12.86 -1.65 -0.23
C LEU A 116 11.51 -2.11 -0.76
N GLY A 117 10.84 -2.94 0.00
CA GLY A 117 9.53 -3.44 -0.38
C GLY A 117 8.77 -3.98 0.81
N SER A 118 7.57 -4.44 0.53
CA SER A 118 6.73 -5.15 1.50
C SER A 118 6.54 -6.59 1.07
N GLY A 119 6.26 -7.45 2.04
CA GLY A 119 5.93 -8.84 1.80
C GLY A 119 4.88 -9.35 2.77
N VAL A 120 4.35 -10.52 2.49
CA VAL A 120 3.32 -11.17 3.30
C VAL A 120 3.73 -12.60 3.59
N ILE A 121 3.74 -12.98 4.87
CA ILE A 121 4.00 -14.36 5.30
C ILE A 121 2.78 -15.22 4.98
N ILE A 122 2.98 -16.27 4.18
CA ILE A 122 1.94 -17.21 3.75
C ILE A 122 2.06 -18.58 4.42
N ASP A 123 3.23 -18.91 4.96
CA ASP A 123 3.49 -20.14 5.70
C ASP A 123 4.47 -19.85 6.85
N ALA A 124 3.96 -19.83 8.07
CA ALA A 124 4.75 -19.50 9.25
C ALA A 124 5.76 -20.60 9.63
N ALA A 125 5.44 -21.86 9.38
CA ALA A 125 6.29 -22.99 9.73
C ALA A 125 7.51 -23.10 8.81
N LYS A 126 7.30 -22.84 7.51
CA LYS A 126 8.37 -22.85 6.50
C LYS A 126 9.03 -21.49 6.35
N GLY A 127 8.47 -20.41 6.90
CA GLY A 127 8.93 -19.05 6.75
C GLY A 127 8.76 -18.48 5.34
N TYR A 128 7.74 -18.91 4.60
CA TYR A 128 7.50 -18.43 3.25
C TYR A 128 6.82 -17.06 3.25
N VAL A 129 7.40 -16.15 2.45
CA VAL A 129 6.92 -14.79 2.25
C VAL A 129 6.76 -14.54 0.75
N VAL A 130 5.61 -14.02 0.37
CA VAL A 130 5.35 -13.51 -0.99
C VAL A 130 5.67 -12.03 -1.05
N THR A 131 6.36 -11.63 -2.11
CA THR A 131 6.68 -10.23 -2.43
C THR A 131 6.70 -10.03 -3.95
N ASN A 132 7.02 -8.84 -4.41
CA ASN A 132 7.20 -8.57 -5.82
C ASN A 132 8.57 -9.04 -6.33
N ASN A 133 8.62 -9.51 -7.58
CA ASN A 133 9.86 -9.93 -8.22
C ASN A 133 10.86 -8.76 -8.31
N HIS A 134 10.40 -7.57 -8.72
CA HIS A 134 11.29 -6.41 -8.86
C HIS A 134 11.98 -6.01 -7.55
N VAL A 135 11.40 -6.33 -6.37
CA VAL A 135 12.02 -6.07 -5.05
C VAL A 135 13.25 -6.94 -4.83
N VAL A 136 13.21 -8.19 -5.28
CA VAL A 136 14.29 -9.19 -5.01
C VAL A 136 15.15 -9.48 -6.24
N ASP A 137 14.91 -8.76 -7.33
CA ASP A 137 15.70 -8.96 -8.55
C ASP A 137 17.15 -8.50 -8.33
N ASN A 138 18.12 -9.32 -8.77
CA ASN A 138 19.55 -9.11 -8.56
C ASN A 138 19.97 -8.92 -7.07
N ALA A 139 19.18 -9.46 -6.14
CA ALA A 139 19.47 -9.43 -4.71
C ALA A 139 20.70 -10.30 -4.37
N ASN A 140 21.64 -9.72 -3.64
CA ASN A 140 22.74 -10.46 -3.01
C ASN A 140 22.39 -10.82 -1.56
N THR A 141 21.70 -9.90 -0.87
CA THR A 141 21.29 -10.07 0.53
C THR A 141 19.84 -9.63 0.65
N ILE A 142 19.04 -10.42 1.34
CA ILE A 142 17.63 -10.10 1.63
C ILE A 142 17.45 -10.19 3.14
N LYS A 143 16.95 -9.09 3.74
CA LYS A 143 16.58 -9.02 5.15
C LYS A 143 15.09 -8.73 5.26
N VAL A 144 14.40 -9.53 6.06
CA VAL A 144 12.98 -9.38 6.38
C VAL A 144 12.86 -8.82 7.78
N GLN A 145 12.15 -7.70 7.92
CA GLN A 145 11.88 -7.06 9.20
C GLN A 145 10.39 -7.16 9.52
N MET A 146 10.09 -7.70 10.69
CA MET A 146 8.73 -7.80 11.23
C MET A 146 8.28 -6.46 11.81
N SER A 147 6.96 -6.31 12.01
CA SER A 147 6.36 -5.13 12.69
C SER A 147 6.83 -4.95 14.14
N ASP A 148 7.22 -6.03 14.81
CA ASP A 148 7.78 -6.00 16.17
C ASP A 148 9.29 -5.71 16.20
N GLY A 149 9.90 -5.41 15.06
CA GLY A 149 11.31 -5.04 14.92
C GLY A 149 12.28 -6.22 14.77
N ARG A 150 11.83 -7.49 14.90
CA ARG A 150 12.68 -8.66 14.63
C ARG A 150 13.14 -8.68 13.19
N LYS A 151 14.38 -9.09 12.97
CA LYS A 151 14.98 -9.17 11.64
C LYS A 151 15.47 -10.58 11.36
N PHE A 152 15.29 -11.02 10.14
CA PHE A 152 15.68 -12.34 9.67
C PHE A 152 16.39 -12.21 8.32
N ASP A 153 17.36 -13.09 8.08
CA ASP A 153 17.89 -13.28 6.74
C ASP A 153 16.91 -14.15 5.92
N ALA A 154 16.82 -13.88 4.65
CA ALA A 154 15.97 -14.64 3.75
C ALA A 154 16.69 -14.95 2.44
N LYS A 155 16.19 -15.97 1.72
CA LYS A 155 16.67 -16.37 0.41
C LYS A 155 15.52 -16.47 -0.58
N VAL A 156 15.80 -16.24 -1.85
CA VAL A 156 14.82 -16.45 -2.92
C VAL A 156 14.61 -17.96 -3.11
N VAL A 157 13.34 -18.38 -3.12
CA VAL A 157 12.90 -19.75 -3.41
C VAL A 157 12.48 -19.87 -4.88
N GLY A 158 11.78 -18.86 -5.37
CA GLY A 158 11.33 -18.78 -6.76
C GLY A 158 10.87 -17.38 -7.10
N LYS A 159 10.87 -17.07 -8.40
CA LYS A 159 10.40 -15.79 -8.92
C LYS A 159 9.80 -15.96 -10.30
N ASP A 160 8.79 -15.18 -10.58
CA ASP A 160 8.19 -15.06 -11.89
C ASP A 160 8.14 -13.58 -12.31
N PRO A 161 9.06 -13.16 -13.20
CA PRO A 161 9.08 -11.78 -13.69
C PRO A 161 7.82 -11.36 -14.45
N ARG A 162 7.09 -12.32 -15.06
CA ARG A 162 5.89 -12.00 -15.86
C ARG A 162 4.67 -11.66 -15.01
N SER A 163 4.57 -12.23 -13.81
CA SER A 163 3.53 -11.89 -12.83
C SER A 163 4.01 -10.87 -11.81
N ASP A 164 5.30 -10.51 -11.85
CA ASP A 164 5.98 -9.71 -10.82
C ASP A 164 5.84 -10.29 -9.40
N ILE A 165 5.87 -11.62 -9.27
CA ILE A 165 5.76 -12.32 -7.99
C ILE A 165 7.06 -13.03 -7.67
N ALA A 166 7.47 -12.96 -6.41
CA ALA A 166 8.56 -13.74 -5.85
C ALA A 166 8.16 -14.42 -4.55
N LEU A 167 8.70 -15.61 -4.33
CA LEU A 167 8.64 -16.34 -3.07
C LEU A 167 10.02 -16.32 -2.44
N ILE A 168 10.11 -15.81 -1.23
CA ILE A 168 11.33 -15.87 -0.41
C ILE A 168 11.10 -16.70 0.84
N GLN A 169 12.17 -17.20 1.44
CA GLN A 169 12.13 -18.01 2.65
C GLN A 169 12.98 -17.38 3.74
N ILE A 170 12.35 -17.05 4.85
CA ILE A 170 13.02 -16.64 6.09
C ILE A 170 13.85 -17.79 6.61
N GLN A 171 15.12 -17.50 6.99
CA GLN A 171 16.00 -18.46 7.64
C GLN A 171 15.64 -18.53 9.14
N ASP A 172 15.63 -19.74 9.69
CA ASP A 172 15.32 -20.00 11.10
C ASP A 172 14.01 -19.31 11.58
N PRO A 173 12.87 -19.60 10.94
CA PRO A 173 11.60 -18.92 11.23
C PRO A 173 11.15 -19.22 12.67
N LYS A 174 10.88 -18.16 13.46
CA LYS A 174 10.44 -18.29 14.85
C LYS A 174 9.28 -17.33 15.12
N ASN A 175 8.21 -17.84 15.70
CA ASN A 175 7.04 -17.05 16.13
C ASN A 175 6.51 -16.13 15.00
N LEU A 176 6.34 -16.69 13.81
CA LEU A 176 5.77 -16.00 12.66
C LEU A 176 4.23 -16.18 12.64
N THR A 177 3.54 -15.19 12.10
CA THR A 177 2.11 -15.24 11.81
C THR A 177 1.91 -15.25 10.30
N ALA A 178 1.22 -16.28 9.79
CA ALA A 178 0.88 -16.36 8.38
C ALA A 178 -0.52 -15.81 8.12
N ILE A 179 -0.72 -15.13 7.00
CA ILE A 179 -2.05 -14.75 6.52
C ILE A 179 -2.76 -15.96 5.93
N LYS A 180 -4.08 -15.96 6.02
CA LYS A 180 -4.90 -16.95 5.33
C LYS A 180 -5.24 -16.45 3.92
N LEU A 181 -4.88 -17.23 2.91
CA LEU A 181 -5.26 -16.96 1.53
C LEU A 181 -6.75 -17.30 1.32
N ALA A 182 -7.44 -16.45 0.60
CA ALA A 182 -8.83 -16.65 0.21
C ALA A 182 -8.94 -16.88 -1.31
N ASP A 183 -10.11 -17.33 -1.74
CA ASP A 183 -10.44 -17.48 -3.15
C ASP A 183 -10.85 -16.12 -3.73
N SER A 184 -10.01 -15.58 -4.62
CA SER A 184 -10.27 -14.30 -5.27
C SER A 184 -11.38 -14.35 -6.32
N ASP A 185 -11.77 -15.54 -6.80
CA ASP A 185 -12.87 -15.69 -7.75
C ASP A 185 -14.24 -15.42 -7.08
N ALA A 186 -14.29 -15.47 -5.75
CA ALA A 186 -15.48 -15.13 -4.97
C ALA A 186 -15.67 -13.61 -4.77
N LEU A 187 -14.69 -12.77 -5.14
CA LEU A 187 -14.78 -11.32 -4.97
C LEU A 187 -15.82 -10.69 -5.90
N ARG A 188 -16.43 -9.60 -5.41
CA ARG A 188 -17.40 -8.81 -6.14
C ARG A 188 -17.03 -7.33 -6.12
N VAL A 189 -17.40 -6.62 -7.16
CA VAL A 189 -17.32 -5.16 -7.17
C VAL A 189 -18.14 -4.61 -6.01
N GLY A 190 -17.54 -3.73 -5.21
CA GLY A 190 -18.12 -3.16 -4.00
C GLY A 190 -17.68 -3.85 -2.69
N ASP A 191 -17.03 -5.01 -2.74
CA ASP A 191 -16.46 -5.64 -1.54
C ASP A 191 -15.31 -4.77 -1.01
N TYR A 192 -15.14 -4.71 0.32
CA TYR A 192 -14.10 -3.91 0.95
C TYR A 192 -12.70 -4.44 0.64
N THR A 193 -11.80 -3.52 0.36
CA THR A 193 -10.37 -3.79 0.22
C THR A 193 -9.55 -3.02 1.24
N VAL A 194 -8.45 -3.60 1.66
CA VAL A 194 -7.45 -2.97 2.52
C VAL A 194 -6.08 -3.19 1.91
N ALA A 195 -5.36 -2.11 1.69
CA ALA A 195 -3.96 -2.17 1.29
C ALA A 195 -3.09 -1.93 2.54
N ILE A 196 -2.15 -2.83 2.78
CA ILE A 196 -1.21 -2.76 3.89
C ILE A 196 0.20 -2.85 3.33
N GLY A 197 1.05 -1.89 3.66
CA GLY A 197 2.44 -1.88 3.27
C GLY A 197 3.35 -1.46 4.42
N ASN A 198 4.60 -1.92 4.37
CA ASN A 198 5.64 -1.54 5.32
C ASN A 198 6.98 -1.38 4.58
N PRO A 199 7.04 -0.53 3.54
CA PRO A 199 8.19 -0.50 2.63
C PRO A 199 9.47 0.01 3.29
N PHE A 200 9.37 0.79 4.36
CA PHE A 200 10.53 1.39 5.03
C PHE A 200 10.85 0.77 6.39
N GLY A 201 10.05 -0.17 6.88
CA GLY A 201 10.19 -0.71 8.24
C GLY A 201 9.99 0.32 9.36
N LEU A 202 9.43 1.49 9.04
CA LEU A 202 9.16 2.58 9.98
C LEU A 202 7.76 2.51 10.60
N GLY A 203 6.97 1.53 10.20
CA GLY A 203 5.59 1.33 10.57
C GLY A 203 4.76 0.95 9.36
N GLU A 204 3.67 0.24 9.62
CA GLU A 204 2.75 -0.17 8.58
C GLU A 204 1.82 0.98 8.21
N THR A 205 1.61 1.15 6.92
CA THR A 205 0.61 2.08 6.38
C THR A 205 -0.58 1.27 5.91
N VAL A 206 -1.77 1.70 6.32
CA VAL A 206 -3.02 1.04 5.99
C VAL A 206 -3.92 2.03 5.27
N THR A 207 -4.42 1.64 4.12
CA THR A 207 -5.47 2.35 3.40
C THR A 207 -6.62 1.41 3.09
N SER A 208 -7.80 1.94 2.88
CA SER A 208 -8.99 1.13 2.57
C SER A 208 -9.76 1.72 1.40
N GLY A 209 -10.46 0.87 0.72
CA GLY A 209 -11.32 1.18 -0.42
C GLY A 209 -12.25 0.02 -0.72
N ILE A 210 -12.66 -0.08 -1.96
CA ILE A 210 -13.51 -1.17 -2.46
C ILE A 210 -12.88 -1.81 -3.70
N VAL A 211 -13.34 -2.98 -4.05
CA VAL A 211 -13.13 -3.58 -5.38
C VAL A 211 -13.87 -2.73 -6.39
N SER A 212 -13.15 -1.99 -7.24
CA SER A 212 -13.74 -1.12 -8.27
C SER A 212 -14.02 -1.86 -9.57
N ALA A 213 -13.21 -2.87 -9.90
CA ALA A 213 -13.41 -3.75 -11.04
C ALA A 213 -12.61 -5.05 -10.89
N LEU A 214 -13.01 -6.07 -11.64
CA LEU A 214 -12.33 -7.37 -11.75
C LEU A 214 -11.88 -7.61 -13.18
N GLY A 215 -10.91 -8.51 -13.36
CA GLY A 215 -10.48 -8.98 -14.68
C GLY A 215 -9.83 -7.90 -15.54
N ARG A 216 -9.16 -6.92 -14.97
CA ARG A 216 -8.48 -5.87 -15.72
C ARG A 216 -7.23 -6.42 -16.40
N SER A 217 -7.14 -6.24 -17.72
CA SER A 217 -6.02 -6.66 -18.56
C SER A 217 -5.76 -5.62 -19.66
N GLY A 218 -4.66 -5.76 -20.40
CA GLY A 218 -4.29 -4.88 -21.51
C GLY A 218 -3.47 -3.67 -21.09
N LEU A 219 -2.87 -3.69 -19.89
CA LEU A 219 -1.97 -2.64 -19.41
C LEU A 219 -0.53 -2.89 -19.85
N ASN A 220 -0.14 -4.18 -20.02
CA ASN A 220 1.20 -4.56 -20.48
C ASN A 220 1.10 -5.90 -21.22
N ALA A 221 1.21 -5.86 -22.54
CA ALA A 221 0.94 -7.00 -23.44
C ALA A 221 1.84 -8.24 -23.23
N GLU A 222 2.93 -8.11 -22.48
CA GLU A 222 3.91 -9.19 -22.26
C GLU A 222 3.71 -9.93 -20.93
N ASN A 223 2.82 -9.43 -20.03
CA ASN A 223 2.62 -9.97 -18.70
C ASN A 223 1.28 -10.69 -18.56
N TYR A 224 1.23 -11.61 -17.60
CA TYR A 224 -0.04 -12.20 -17.18
C TYR A 224 -0.84 -11.15 -16.41
N GLU A 225 -1.99 -10.81 -16.95
CA GLU A 225 -2.88 -9.80 -16.39
C GLU A 225 -4.25 -10.38 -16.09
N ASN A 226 -4.71 -10.19 -14.89
CA ASN A 226 -6.07 -10.42 -14.42
C ASN A 226 -6.21 -9.64 -13.10
N PHE A 227 -6.06 -8.32 -13.18
CA PHE A 227 -5.95 -7.49 -11.99
C PHE A 227 -7.30 -7.23 -11.33
N ILE A 228 -7.29 -7.17 -10.02
CA ILE A 228 -8.35 -6.63 -9.18
C ILE A 228 -8.06 -5.13 -9.03
N GLN A 229 -8.96 -4.29 -9.55
CA GLN A 229 -8.84 -2.84 -9.39
C GLN A 229 -9.47 -2.41 -8.07
N THR A 230 -8.79 -1.53 -7.33
CA THR A 230 -9.29 -0.91 -6.10
C THR A 230 -9.05 0.60 -6.12
N ASP A 231 -9.82 1.35 -5.35
CA ASP A 231 -9.63 2.77 -5.06
C ASP A 231 -8.93 3.01 -3.71
N ALA A 232 -8.53 1.94 -3.01
CA ALA A 232 -7.63 2.06 -1.86
C ALA A 232 -6.35 2.80 -2.28
N ALA A 233 -5.99 3.87 -1.57
CA ALA A 233 -4.85 4.69 -1.92
C ALA A 233 -3.55 3.89 -1.80
N ILE A 234 -2.80 3.77 -2.90
CA ILE A 234 -1.48 3.14 -2.96
C ILE A 234 -0.50 4.18 -3.46
N ASN A 235 0.38 4.62 -2.58
CA ASN A 235 1.45 5.55 -2.92
C ASN A 235 2.72 4.77 -3.24
N ARG A 236 3.51 5.30 -4.17
CA ARG A 236 4.87 4.81 -4.36
C ARG A 236 5.68 5.13 -3.11
N GLY A 237 6.32 4.13 -2.55
CA GLY A 237 7.25 4.27 -1.45
C GLY A 237 8.54 4.94 -1.88
#